data_9d6a2a75eb21c6809bd51e92f1c41ad4
#
_entry.id   9d6a2a75eb21c6809bd51e92f1c41ad4
#
_cell.length_a   1.000
_cell.length_b   1.000
_cell.length_c   1.000
_cell.angle_alpha   90.00
_cell.angle_beta   90.00
_cell.angle_gamma   90.00
#
_symmetry.space_group_name_H-M   'P 1'
#
loop_
_entity.id
_entity.type
_entity.pdbx_description
1 polymer ?
#
loop_
_entity_poly.entity_id
_entity_poly.type
_entity_poly.pdbx_seq_one_letter_code
_entity_poly.pdbx_strand_id
1 'polypeptide(L)'
;MNVSIIIVNYNTLHVLRPCLDSIIEQTFGIDYEIIVVDNGSTDGSIEALSSDSRITFIPTGENLGFGRANNKGVELAKGEYIFFLNSDTQLKNNAVKMLCDFAKQYQGKLGALGCILEDNQGNRIHSYGQFPKMGGDFQKFLWIPILKGLRLYHQPVIKYPDQWMKVDYVTGADLFVSRQVLDTCGAFNPAFFMYYEESEMEHRFQLHGYDNILLNGPRIVHLEGEGGKTGNKSKFIRDTYRQERSLFIYFKLTEPRWKYNLYRIVHPVLRQTVWLNPNVSLHDKWTFVKQLFISINL
;
A
#
# COMPACT_ATOMS: atom_id res chain seq x y z
N MET A 1 18.89 -17.27 5.70
CA MET A 1 17.65 -16.53 5.97
C MET A 1 16.80 -16.51 4.71
N ASN A 2 15.58 -17.05 4.76
CA ASN A 2 14.73 -17.09 3.58
C ASN A 2 13.93 -15.80 3.44
N VAL A 3 13.31 -15.31 4.52
CA VAL A 3 12.40 -14.16 4.48
C VAL A 3 12.74 -13.16 5.58
N SER A 4 12.78 -11.87 5.21
CA SER A 4 12.73 -10.75 6.16
C SER A 4 11.35 -10.12 6.10
N ILE A 5 10.60 -10.18 7.20
CA ILE A 5 9.28 -9.57 7.34
C ILE A 5 9.47 -8.16 7.89
N ILE A 6 9.12 -7.15 7.10
CA ILE A 6 9.27 -5.73 7.47
C ILE A 6 7.90 -5.17 7.80
N ILE A 7 7.76 -4.59 8.99
CA ILE A 7 6.53 -4.01 9.49
C ILE A 7 6.79 -2.57 9.90
N VAL A 8 6.07 -1.62 9.30
CA VAL A 8 6.11 -0.22 9.71
C VAL A 8 5.04 0.03 10.76
N ASN A 9 5.46 0.52 11.92
CA ASN A 9 4.59 0.92 13.01
C ASN A 9 4.49 2.45 13.10
N TYR A 10 3.28 2.99 13.20
CA TYR A 10 3.03 4.39 13.52
C TYR A 10 1.76 4.54 14.35
N ASN A 11 1.91 4.60 15.67
CA ASN A 11 0.80 4.67 16.63
C ASN A 11 -0.20 3.53 16.50
N THR A 12 0.30 2.31 16.30
CA THR A 12 -0.52 1.10 16.08
C THR A 12 -0.14 -0.06 17.01
N LEU A 13 0.46 0.22 18.18
CA LEU A 13 0.91 -0.81 19.12
C LEU A 13 -0.17 -1.85 19.45
N HIS A 14 -1.42 -1.41 19.57
CA HIS A 14 -2.56 -2.26 19.94
C HIS A 14 -2.89 -3.34 18.89
N VAL A 15 -2.64 -3.08 17.60
CA VAL A 15 -2.82 -4.05 16.51
C VAL A 15 -1.51 -4.72 16.11
N LEU A 16 -0.36 -4.06 16.30
CA LEU A 16 0.95 -4.63 16.00
C LEU A 16 1.26 -5.86 16.87
N ARG A 17 0.91 -5.85 18.17
CA ARG A 17 1.15 -7.02 19.02
C ARG A 17 0.44 -8.28 18.52
N PRO A 18 -0.87 -8.28 18.25
CA PRO A 18 -1.54 -9.42 17.60
C PRO A 18 -0.96 -9.80 16.23
N CYS A 19 -0.46 -8.84 15.45
CA CYS A 19 0.24 -9.11 14.20
C CYS A 19 1.51 -9.93 14.44
N LEU A 20 2.39 -9.48 15.34
CA LEU A 20 3.64 -10.18 15.69
C LEU A 20 3.37 -11.59 16.24
N ASP A 21 2.40 -11.74 17.13
CA ASP A 21 2.03 -13.02 17.70
C ASP A 21 1.54 -13.98 16.61
N SER A 22 0.70 -13.51 15.67
CA SER A 22 0.20 -14.32 14.56
C SER A 22 1.32 -14.78 13.61
N ILE A 23 2.34 -13.93 13.35
CA ILE A 23 3.49 -14.31 12.53
C ILE A 23 4.25 -15.46 13.20
N ILE A 24 4.53 -15.35 14.51
CA ILE A 24 5.29 -16.34 15.25
C ILE A 24 4.52 -17.67 15.35
N GLU A 25 3.23 -17.60 15.61
CA GLU A 25 2.38 -18.79 15.74
C GLU A 25 2.15 -19.53 14.43
N GLN A 26 2.02 -18.78 13.32
CA GLN A 26 1.62 -19.35 12.03
C GLN A 26 2.80 -19.65 11.10
N THR A 27 4.02 -19.19 11.39
CA THR A 27 5.17 -19.36 10.50
C THR A 27 6.08 -20.47 10.99
N PHE A 28 6.13 -21.58 10.26
CA PHE A 28 6.99 -22.74 10.60
C PHE A 28 7.55 -23.40 9.34
N GLY A 29 8.68 -24.12 9.50
CA GLY A 29 9.36 -24.84 8.41
C GLY A 29 10.04 -23.91 7.40
N ILE A 30 10.40 -22.69 7.82
CA ILE A 30 11.14 -21.69 7.04
C ILE A 30 11.93 -20.78 7.99
N ASP A 31 13.12 -20.33 7.57
CA ASP A 31 13.91 -19.37 8.32
C ASP A 31 13.46 -17.96 8.01
N TYR A 32 13.09 -17.19 9.03
CA TYR A 32 12.65 -15.79 8.87
C TYR A 32 13.16 -14.90 10.00
N GLU A 33 13.14 -13.61 9.76
CA GLU A 33 13.32 -12.55 10.77
C GLU A 33 12.17 -11.55 10.68
N ILE A 34 11.92 -10.86 11.79
CA ILE A 34 10.94 -9.78 11.84
C ILE A 34 11.68 -8.48 12.13
N ILE A 35 11.49 -7.47 11.29
CA ILE A 35 12.05 -6.14 11.42
C ILE A 35 10.89 -5.16 11.60
N VAL A 36 10.80 -4.52 12.76
CA VAL A 36 9.78 -3.50 13.05
C VAL A 36 10.44 -2.13 12.97
N VAL A 37 9.97 -1.31 12.04
CA VAL A 37 10.39 0.07 11.88
C VAL A 37 9.36 0.97 12.54
N ASP A 38 9.70 1.53 13.70
CA ASP A 38 8.85 2.51 14.37
C ASP A 38 9.01 3.88 13.73
N ASN A 39 7.97 4.36 13.12
CA ASN A 39 7.95 5.56 12.28
C ASN A 39 7.60 6.83 13.07
N GLY A 40 8.18 6.97 14.27
CA GLY A 40 7.99 8.11 15.15
C GLY A 40 6.69 8.04 15.97
N SER A 41 6.39 6.89 16.57
CA SER A 41 5.20 6.68 17.40
C SER A 41 5.29 7.40 18.73
N THR A 42 4.12 7.71 19.29
CA THR A 42 3.93 8.37 20.62
C THR A 42 2.95 7.61 21.52
N ASP A 43 2.61 6.37 21.14
CA ASP A 43 1.61 5.53 21.83
C ASP A 43 2.24 4.50 22.79
N GLY A 44 3.52 4.66 23.15
CA GLY A 44 4.27 3.73 23.99
C GLY A 44 4.89 2.56 23.21
N SER A 45 4.87 2.61 21.86
CA SER A 45 5.46 1.57 21.02
C SER A 45 6.96 1.41 21.24
N ILE A 46 7.69 2.51 21.40
CA ILE A 46 9.15 2.51 21.57
C ILE A 46 9.52 1.75 22.84
N GLU A 47 8.92 2.11 23.96
CA GLU A 47 9.17 1.49 25.26
C GLU A 47 8.79 0.00 25.26
N ALA A 48 7.67 -0.33 24.60
CA ALA A 48 7.14 -1.68 24.57
C ALA A 48 7.93 -2.64 23.69
N LEU A 49 8.58 -2.15 22.63
CA LEU A 49 9.20 -2.97 21.58
C LEU A 49 10.74 -2.98 21.63
N SER A 50 11.36 -1.97 22.25
CA SER A 50 12.84 -1.85 22.29
C SER A 50 13.55 -3.05 22.94
N SER A 51 12.89 -3.78 23.84
CA SER A 51 13.44 -4.96 24.51
C SER A 51 12.86 -6.29 24.00
N ASP A 52 12.04 -6.28 22.97
CA ASP A 52 11.45 -7.49 22.41
C ASP A 52 12.49 -8.26 21.58
N SER A 53 13.01 -9.37 22.16
CA SER A 53 14.04 -10.20 21.52
C SER A 53 13.56 -10.95 20.27
N ARG A 54 12.27 -10.95 19.97
CA ARG A 54 11.68 -11.62 18.81
C ARG A 54 11.86 -10.82 17.52
N ILE A 55 12.20 -9.53 17.63
CA ILE A 55 12.26 -8.60 16.52
C ILE A 55 13.57 -7.82 16.46
N THR A 56 13.92 -7.35 15.27
CA THR A 56 14.88 -6.25 15.10
C THR A 56 14.10 -4.95 15.09
N PHE A 57 14.29 -4.11 16.13
CA PHE A 57 13.53 -2.86 16.28
C PHE A 57 14.33 -1.64 15.80
N ILE A 58 13.73 -0.79 14.98
CA ILE A 58 14.35 0.40 14.38
C ILE A 58 13.47 1.63 14.64
N PRO A 59 13.80 2.51 15.61
CA PRO A 59 13.11 3.79 15.77
C PRO A 59 13.66 4.81 14.76
N THR A 60 12.78 5.45 13.98
CA THR A 60 13.19 6.50 13.03
C THR A 60 13.24 7.90 13.66
N GLY A 61 12.60 8.08 14.80
CA GLY A 61 12.50 9.37 15.50
C GLY A 61 11.46 10.34 14.92
N GLU A 62 11.03 10.15 13.68
CA GLU A 62 10.03 10.98 13.01
C GLU A 62 9.23 10.15 11.98
N ASN A 63 8.09 10.67 11.53
CA ASN A 63 7.28 10.01 10.50
C ASN A 63 7.83 10.27 9.10
N LEU A 64 8.57 9.30 8.58
CA LEU A 64 9.17 9.35 7.23
C LEU A 64 8.16 9.08 6.09
N GLY A 65 6.95 8.59 6.41
CA GLY A 65 6.01 8.00 5.46
C GLY A 65 6.26 6.51 5.25
N PHE A 66 5.33 5.83 4.54
CA PHE A 66 5.31 4.37 4.44
C PHE A 66 6.52 3.80 3.70
N GLY A 67 6.76 4.28 2.48
CA GLY A 67 7.83 3.74 1.62
C GLY A 67 9.24 3.95 2.19
N ARG A 68 9.52 5.15 2.73
CA ARG A 68 10.84 5.45 3.32
C ARG A 68 11.11 4.63 4.59
N ALA A 69 10.08 4.43 5.42
CA ALA A 69 10.21 3.59 6.61
C ALA A 69 10.46 2.13 6.23
N ASN A 70 9.73 1.59 5.24
CA ASN A 70 10.00 0.25 4.71
C ASN A 70 11.43 0.12 4.17
N ASN A 71 11.93 1.13 3.45
CA ASN A 71 13.32 1.14 2.95
C ASN A 71 14.35 1.03 4.08
N LYS A 72 14.08 1.64 5.26
CA LYS A 72 14.94 1.45 6.44
C LYS A 72 14.97 0.00 6.91
N GLY A 73 13.86 -0.71 6.82
CA GLY A 73 13.82 -2.14 7.08
C GLY A 73 14.61 -2.94 6.04
N VAL A 74 14.51 -2.59 4.76
CA VAL A 74 15.27 -3.25 3.67
C VAL A 74 16.77 -3.14 3.86
N GLU A 75 17.29 -2.02 4.37
CA GLU A 75 18.71 -1.80 4.65
C GLU A 75 19.30 -2.85 5.62
N LEU A 76 18.49 -3.34 6.58
CA LEU A 76 18.93 -4.32 7.59
C LEU A 76 18.48 -5.76 7.29
N ALA A 77 17.57 -5.93 6.36
CA ALA A 77 17.02 -7.23 6.02
C ALA A 77 18.09 -8.16 5.43
N LYS A 78 18.06 -9.45 5.83
CA LYS A 78 19.02 -10.50 5.42
C LYS A 78 18.38 -11.58 4.55
N GLY A 79 17.05 -11.57 4.42
CA GLY A 79 16.29 -12.55 3.68
C GLY A 79 16.54 -12.47 2.17
N GLU A 80 16.43 -13.61 1.50
CA GLU A 80 16.37 -13.73 0.05
C GLU A 80 15.10 -13.07 -0.50
N TYR A 81 14.02 -13.13 0.30
CA TYR A 81 12.76 -12.45 0.04
C TYR A 81 12.47 -11.44 1.13
N ILE A 82 11.82 -10.35 0.72
CA ILE A 82 11.34 -9.28 1.60
C ILE A 82 9.82 -9.36 1.60
N PHE A 83 9.23 -9.41 2.79
CA PHE A 83 7.79 -9.38 2.98
C PHE A 83 7.39 -8.10 3.71
N PHE A 84 6.92 -7.09 2.95
CA PHE A 84 6.33 -5.89 3.51
C PHE A 84 4.93 -6.23 4.02
N LEU A 85 4.71 -6.09 5.31
CA LEU A 85 3.48 -6.47 5.98
C LEU A 85 2.96 -5.32 6.83
N ASN A 86 1.69 -4.97 6.71
CA ASN A 86 1.09 -3.93 7.54
C ASN A 86 0.97 -4.37 9.00
N SER A 87 1.12 -3.42 9.93
CA SER A 87 1.02 -3.65 11.37
C SER A 87 -0.38 -4.09 11.85
N ASP A 88 -1.42 -3.85 11.05
CA ASP A 88 -2.81 -4.21 11.31
C ASP A 88 -3.26 -5.46 10.55
N THR A 89 -2.32 -6.38 10.28
CA THR A 89 -2.59 -7.68 9.68
C THR A 89 -2.48 -8.82 10.69
N GLN A 90 -3.12 -9.96 10.40
CA GLN A 90 -2.98 -11.20 11.16
C GLN A 90 -2.93 -12.39 10.22
N LEU A 91 -1.89 -13.21 10.33
CA LEU A 91 -1.78 -14.45 9.60
C LEU A 91 -2.75 -15.49 10.21
N LYS A 92 -3.46 -16.24 9.36
CA LYS A 92 -4.39 -17.29 9.76
C LYS A 92 -3.92 -18.70 9.36
N ASN A 93 -2.85 -18.78 8.61
CA ASN A 93 -2.15 -20.02 8.23
C ASN A 93 -0.67 -19.73 7.96
N ASN A 94 0.09 -20.72 7.51
CA ASN A 94 1.51 -20.57 7.22
C ASN A 94 1.76 -19.76 5.92
N ALA A 95 1.19 -18.55 5.88
CA ALA A 95 1.21 -17.68 4.70
C ALA A 95 2.63 -17.36 4.22
N VAL A 96 3.57 -17.08 5.14
CA VAL A 96 4.96 -16.75 4.79
C VAL A 96 5.61 -17.88 4.01
N LYS A 97 5.46 -19.12 4.47
CA LYS A 97 6.00 -20.30 3.79
C LYS A 97 5.31 -20.51 2.44
N MET A 98 4.00 -20.37 2.38
CA MET A 98 3.23 -20.56 1.14
C MET A 98 3.64 -19.54 0.07
N LEU A 99 3.84 -18.27 0.42
CA LEU A 99 4.34 -17.24 -0.48
C LEU A 99 5.76 -17.57 -0.97
N CYS A 100 6.65 -17.98 -0.07
CA CYS A 100 8.02 -18.36 -0.40
C CYS A 100 8.07 -19.59 -1.32
N ASP A 101 7.28 -20.61 -1.03
CA ASP A 101 7.22 -21.84 -1.85
C ASP A 101 6.69 -21.53 -3.26
N PHE A 102 5.65 -20.72 -3.38
CA PHE A 102 5.15 -20.28 -4.68
C PHE A 102 6.22 -19.49 -5.44
N ALA A 103 6.88 -18.54 -4.79
CA ALA A 103 7.92 -17.71 -5.42
C ALA A 103 9.06 -18.56 -5.99
N LYS A 104 9.46 -19.63 -5.29
CA LYS A 104 10.50 -20.57 -5.75
C LYS A 104 10.05 -21.46 -6.91
N GLN A 105 8.75 -21.75 -7.02
CA GLN A 105 8.19 -22.64 -8.05
C GLN A 105 7.71 -21.91 -9.29
N TYR A 106 7.52 -20.58 -9.20
CA TYR A 106 7.01 -19.79 -10.33
C TYR A 106 8.01 -19.80 -11.51
N GLN A 107 7.53 -20.22 -12.67
CA GLN A 107 8.39 -20.40 -13.87
C GLN A 107 8.62 -19.10 -14.66
N GLY A 108 7.94 -17.99 -14.30
CA GLY A 108 8.13 -16.68 -14.91
C GLY A 108 9.11 -15.82 -14.14
N LYS A 109 9.21 -14.56 -14.52
CA LYS A 109 9.95 -13.54 -13.76
C LYS A 109 9.01 -12.92 -12.71
N LEU A 110 9.05 -13.42 -11.47
CA LEU A 110 8.21 -12.89 -10.40
C LEU A 110 8.70 -11.51 -9.94
N GLY A 111 7.84 -10.51 -9.99
CA GLY A 111 8.03 -9.18 -9.41
C GLY A 111 7.49 -9.13 -7.99
N ALA A 112 6.23 -8.76 -7.85
CA ALA A 112 5.52 -8.74 -6.58
C ALA A 112 4.57 -9.93 -6.46
N LEU A 113 4.37 -10.40 -5.23
CA LEU A 113 3.43 -11.44 -4.88
C LEU A 113 2.64 -10.97 -3.65
N GLY A 114 1.32 -11.01 -3.71
CA GLY A 114 0.42 -10.80 -2.59
C GLY A 114 -0.63 -11.87 -2.52
N CYS A 115 -1.45 -11.88 -1.49
CA CYS A 115 -2.53 -12.84 -1.36
C CYS A 115 -3.92 -12.18 -1.33
N ILE A 116 -4.96 -13.01 -1.29
CA ILE A 116 -6.32 -12.52 -1.10
C ILE A 116 -6.48 -12.18 0.38
N LEU A 117 -6.61 -10.87 0.68
CA LEU A 117 -6.85 -10.37 2.01
C LEU A 117 -8.32 -10.58 2.45
N GLU A 118 -8.51 -10.81 3.74
CA GLU A 118 -9.81 -10.99 4.37
C GLU A 118 -10.05 -9.95 5.46
N ASP A 119 -11.31 -9.61 5.73
CA ASP A 119 -11.69 -8.88 6.93
C ASP A 119 -11.85 -9.84 8.14
N ASN A 120 -12.17 -9.30 9.32
CA ASN A 120 -12.40 -10.10 10.55
C ASN A 120 -13.58 -11.12 10.43
N GLN A 121 -14.43 -10.96 9.44
CA GLN A 121 -15.58 -11.84 9.20
C GLN A 121 -15.26 -12.88 8.13
N GLY A 122 -14.06 -12.87 7.56
CA GLY A 122 -13.64 -13.76 6.47
C GLY A 122 -14.13 -13.33 5.09
N ASN A 123 -14.65 -12.11 4.94
CA ASN A 123 -14.99 -11.59 3.63
C ASN A 123 -13.72 -11.11 2.93
N ARG A 124 -13.64 -11.38 1.62
CA ARG A 124 -12.55 -10.88 0.78
C ARG A 124 -12.61 -9.35 0.66
N ILE A 125 -11.48 -8.71 0.87
CA ILE A 125 -11.35 -7.27 0.78
C ILE A 125 -10.38 -6.87 -0.35
N HIS A 126 -10.18 -5.56 -0.56
CA HIS A 126 -9.30 -5.05 -1.61
C HIS A 126 -7.87 -5.56 -1.44
N SER A 127 -7.40 -6.38 -2.39
CA SER A 127 -6.11 -7.07 -2.35
C SER A 127 -5.21 -6.73 -3.55
N TYR A 128 -5.77 -6.16 -4.61
CA TYR A 128 -5.06 -5.81 -5.84
C TYR A 128 -5.77 -4.69 -6.59
N GLY A 129 -5.10 -4.04 -7.51
CA GLY A 129 -5.71 -3.00 -8.33
C GLY A 129 -5.14 -2.91 -9.73
N GLN A 130 -5.61 -1.91 -10.46
CA GLN A 130 -5.07 -1.51 -11.76
C GLN A 130 -4.22 -0.27 -11.59
N PHE A 131 -3.13 -0.17 -12.36
CA PHE A 131 -2.32 1.04 -12.36
C PHE A 131 -3.15 2.27 -12.67
N PRO A 132 -2.88 3.39 -11.98
CA PRO A 132 -3.54 4.65 -12.24
C PRO A 132 -3.42 5.04 -13.72
N LYS A 133 -4.55 5.44 -14.32
CA LYS A 133 -4.60 5.94 -15.69
C LYS A 133 -5.18 7.34 -15.69
N MET A 134 -4.55 8.29 -16.37
CA MET A 134 -5.02 9.67 -16.42
C MET A 134 -6.47 9.79 -16.90
N GLY A 135 -6.88 8.95 -17.86
CA GLY A 135 -8.27 8.87 -18.33
C GLY A 135 -9.27 8.37 -17.28
N GLY A 136 -8.81 7.65 -16.26
CA GLY A 136 -9.65 7.16 -15.17
C GLY A 136 -10.26 8.29 -14.34
N ASP A 137 -9.57 9.41 -14.19
CA ASP A 137 -10.09 10.58 -13.49
C ASP A 137 -11.28 11.23 -14.23
N PHE A 138 -11.24 11.27 -15.56
CA PHE A 138 -12.39 11.74 -16.36
C PHE A 138 -13.60 10.85 -16.11
N GLN A 139 -13.42 9.52 -16.09
CA GLN A 139 -14.50 8.59 -15.77
C GLN A 139 -14.99 8.81 -14.33
N LYS A 140 -14.09 8.92 -13.37
CA LYS A 140 -14.42 9.06 -11.94
C LYS A 140 -15.16 10.37 -11.63
N PHE A 141 -14.72 11.49 -12.20
CA PHE A 141 -15.23 12.81 -11.81
C PHE A 141 -16.34 13.37 -12.74
N LEU A 142 -16.42 12.90 -13.98
CA LEU A 142 -17.45 13.35 -14.93
C LEU A 142 -18.51 12.26 -15.18
N TRP A 143 -18.08 11.10 -15.67
CA TRP A 143 -19.05 10.10 -16.15
C TRP A 143 -19.69 9.29 -15.02
N ILE A 144 -18.93 8.86 -14.01
CA ILE A 144 -19.50 8.05 -12.92
C ILE A 144 -20.62 8.80 -12.17
N PRO A 145 -20.47 10.08 -11.78
CA PRO A 145 -21.58 10.82 -11.17
C PRO A 145 -22.82 10.94 -12.05
N ILE A 146 -22.63 11.15 -13.37
CA ILE A 146 -23.72 11.21 -14.33
C ILE A 146 -24.41 9.84 -14.44
N LEU A 147 -23.65 8.76 -14.62
CA LEU A 147 -24.20 7.41 -14.74
C LEU A 147 -24.90 6.95 -13.46
N LYS A 148 -24.37 7.32 -12.28
CA LYS A 148 -25.06 7.08 -10.99
C LYS A 148 -26.37 7.84 -10.90
N GLY A 149 -26.40 9.11 -11.30
CA GLY A 149 -27.64 9.91 -11.36
C GLY A 149 -28.70 9.29 -12.28
N LEU A 150 -28.27 8.70 -13.39
CA LEU A 150 -29.14 8.00 -14.33
C LEU A 150 -29.40 6.53 -13.94
N ARG A 151 -28.86 6.04 -12.82
CA ARG A 151 -28.93 4.62 -12.38
C ARG A 151 -28.35 3.60 -13.37
N LEU A 152 -27.43 4.03 -14.22
CA LEU A 152 -26.77 3.21 -15.25
C LEU A 152 -25.36 2.74 -14.83
N TYR A 153 -24.87 3.20 -13.67
CA TYR A 153 -23.57 2.80 -13.16
C TYR A 153 -23.64 1.46 -12.43
N HIS A 154 -22.85 0.52 -12.89
CA HIS A 154 -22.60 -0.74 -12.19
C HIS A 154 -21.16 -0.74 -11.67
N GLN A 155 -20.98 -1.14 -10.42
CA GLN A 155 -19.62 -1.33 -9.90
C GLN A 155 -18.94 -2.50 -10.62
N PRO A 156 -17.67 -2.37 -11.00
CA PRO A 156 -16.94 -3.49 -11.56
C PRO A 156 -16.88 -4.64 -10.54
N VAL A 157 -17.15 -5.85 -11.00
CA VAL A 157 -17.03 -7.05 -10.18
C VAL A 157 -15.55 -7.35 -9.97
N ILE A 158 -15.11 -7.38 -8.72
CA ILE A 158 -13.76 -7.81 -8.35
C ILE A 158 -13.69 -9.32 -8.55
N LYS A 159 -12.74 -9.77 -9.38
CA LYS A 159 -12.51 -11.20 -9.65
C LYS A 159 -11.34 -11.68 -8.81
N TYR A 160 -11.50 -12.85 -8.21
CA TYR A 160 -10.42 -13.51 -7.49
C TYR A 160 -10.07 -14.84 -8.19
N PRO A 161 -8.80 -15.25 -8.22
CA PRO A 161 -8.38 -16.48 -8.86
C PRO A 161 -8.74 -17.71 -8.02
N ASP A 162 -8.86 -18.87 -8.66
CA ASP A 162 -8.92 -20.16 -7.96
C ASP A 162 -7.56 -20.53 -7.35
N GLN A 163 -6.46 -20.27 -8.05
CA GLN A 163 -5.10 -20.49 -7.57
C GLN A 163 -4.28 -19.21 -7.57
N TRP A 164 -4.04 -18.59 -8.72
CA TRP A 164 -3.32 -17.33 -8.87
C TRP A 164 -3.69 -16.60 -10.16
N MET A 165 -3.42 -15.30 -10.23
CA MET A 165 -3.57 -14.51 -11.44
C MET A 165 -2.55 -13.38 -11.50
N LYS A 166 -2.22 -12.93 -12.73
CA LYS A 166 -1.45 -11.71 -12.94
C LYS A 166 -2.33 -10.48 -12.68
N VAL A 167 -1.76 -9.50 -12.02
CA VAL A 167 -2.41 -8.23 -11.69
C VAL A 167 -1.50 -7.06 -12.07
N ASP A 168 -2.03 -5.84 -12.10
CA ASP A 168 -1.17 -4.67 -12.29
C ASP A 168 -0.34 -4.43 -11.02
N TYR A 169 -0.99 -4.41 -9.84
CA TYR A 169 -0.31 -4.34 -8.55
C TYR A 169 -1.10 -5.08 -7.46
N VAL A 170 -0.41 -5.56 -6.43
CA VAL A 170 -0.96 -6.02 -5.16
C VAL A 170 -0.93 -4.87 -4.14
N THR A 171 -1.77 -4.93 -3.11
CA THR A 171 -1.76 -3.87 -2.09
C THR A 171 -0.50 -3.91 -1.24
N GLY A 172 -0.05 -2.76 -0.74
CA GLY A 172 1.11 -2.68 0.16
C GLY A 172 0.89 -3.32 1.54
N ALA A 173 -0.28 -3.94 1.77
CA ALA A 173 -0.59 -4.58 3.05
C ALA A 173 0.12 -5.92 3.27
N ASP A 174 0.44 -6.64 2.17
CA ASP A 174 1.03 -7.98 2.18
C ASP A 174 1.94 -8.24 0.98
N LEU A 175 2.81 -7.29 0.66
CA LEU A 175 3.63 -7.31 -0.55
C LEU A 175 4.92 -8.12 -0.32
N PHE A 176 5.06 -9.24 -1.04
CA PHE A 176 6.19 -10.14 -1.01
C PHE A 176 7.02 -10.03 -2.29
N VAL A 177 8.33 -9.84 -2.19
CA VAL A 177 9.22 -9.59 -3.32
C VAL A 177 10.61 -10.17 -3.07
N SER A 178 11.30 -10.65 -4.12
CA SER A 178 12.68 -11.10 -3.96
C SER A 178 13.65 -9.91 -3.82
N ARG A 179 14.71 -10.09 -3.04
CA ARG A 179 15.79 -9.10 -2.93
C ARG A 179 16.37 -8.75 -4.30
N GLN A 180 16.56 -9.75 -5.17
CA GLN A 180 17.08 -9.55 -6.53
C GLN A 180 16.23 -8.57 -7.35
N VAL A 181 14.89 -8.60 -7.20
CA VAL A 181 14.00 -7.65 -7.89
C VAL A 181 14.18 -6.25 -7.32
N LEU A 182 14.29 -6.11 -5.99
CA LEU A 182 14.55 -4.81 -5.37
C LEU A 182 15.93 -4.25 -5.75
N ASP A 183 16.95 -5.09 -5.83
CA ASP A 183 18.30 -4.68 -6.26
C ASP A 183 18.32 -4.24 -7.73
N THR A 184 17.51 -4.87 -8.57
CA THR A 184 17.41 -4.57 -10.00
C THR A 184 16.57 -3.35 -10.31
N CYS A 185 15.39 -3.27 -9.69
CA CYS A 185 14.37 -2.26 -9.99
C CYS A 185 14.32 -1.12 -8.96
N GLY A 186 14.99 -1.26 -7.82
CA GLY A 186 14.90 -0.36 -6.68
C GLY A 186 13.68 -0.65 -5.79
N ALA A 187 13.79 -0.34 -4.50
CA ALA A 187 12.72 -0.43 -3.53
C ALA A 187 11.75 0.78 -3.65
N PHE A 188 11.05 1.15 -2.58
CA PHE A 188 10.09 2.26 -2.63
C PHE A 188 10.74 3.60 -2.98
N ASN A 189 10.11 4.33 -3.89
CA ASN A 189 10.60 5.65 -4.28
C ASN A 189 10.37 6.68 -3.15
N PRO A 190 11.42 7.36 -2.65
CA PRO A 190 11.32 8.26 -1.50
C PRO A 190 10.54 9.56 -1.77
N ALA A 191 10.12 9.82 -3.00
CA ALA A 191 9.27 10.96 -3.33
C ALA A 191 7.85 10.81 -2.75
N PHE A 192 7.39 9.57 -2.55
CA PHE A 192 6.09 9.28 -1.95
C PHE A 192 6.18 9.33 -0.43
N PHE A 193 5.18 9.97 0.18
CA PHE A 193 4.98 9.90 1.62
C PHE A 193 4.03 8.73 1.99
N MET A 194 2.93 8.60 1.26
CA MET A 194 1.91 7.57 1.43
C MET A 194 0.99 7.53 0.20
N TYR A 195 0.54 6.33 -0.17
CA TYR A 195 -0.28 6.00 -1.33
C TYR A 195 0.48 6.02 -2.67
N TYR A 196 0.20 5.05 -3.51
CA TYR A 196 0.78 4.84 -4.85
C TYR A 196 2.28 4.49 -4.88
N GLU A 197 2.96 4.43 -3.74
CA GLU A 197 4.35 4.00 -3.67
C GLU A 197 4.53 2.53 -4.09
N GLU A 198 3.62 1.64 -3.65
CA GLU A 198 3.57 0.24 -4.08
C GLU A 198 3.24 0.14 -5.57
N SER A 199 2.23 0.88 -6.02
CA SER A 199 1.81 0.89 -7.42
C SER A 199 2.93 1.37 -8.35
N GLU A 200 3.72 2.38 -7.94
CA GLU A 200 4.86 2.87 -8.73
C GLU A 200 5.99 1.82 -8.75
N MET A 201 6.30 1.22 -7.61
CA MET A 201 7.32 0.19 -7.52
C MET A 201 6.98 -1.02 -8.40
N GLU A 202 5.76 -1.50 -8.32
CA GLU A 202 5.29 -2.64 -9.11
C GLU A 202 5.14 -2.32 -10.60
N HIS A 203 4.85 -1.07 -10.95
CA HIS A 203 4.90 -0.59 -12.33
C HIS A 203 6.33 -0.67 -12.89
N ARG A 204 7.35 -0.28 -12.11
CA ARG A 204 8.76 -0.47 -12.49
C ARG A 204 9.09 -1.95 -12.69
N PHE A 205 8.58 -2.86 -11.84
CA PHE A 205 8.76 -4.30 -12.02
C PHE A 205 8.22 -4.77 -13.37
N GLN A 206 7.00 -4.37 -13.75
CA GLN A 206 6.43 -4.72 -15.05
C GLN A 206 7.24 -4.13 -16.22
N LEU A 207 7.75 -2.93 -16.12
CA LEU A 207 8.62 -2.33 -17.15
C LEU A 207 9.92 -3.13 -17.37
N HIS A 208 10.39 -3.86 -16.35
CA HIS A 208 11.54 -4.77 -16.44
C HIS A 208 11.14 -6.21 -16.83
N GLY A 209 9.87 -6.42 -17.15
CA GLY A 209 9.34 -7.72 -17.62
C GLY A 209 9.06 -8.71 -16.50
N TYR A 210 8.87 -8.23 -15.25
CA TYR A 210 8.41 -9.04 -14.13
C TYR A 210 6.89 -9.08 -14.06
N ASP A 211 6.35 -10.17 -13.52
CA ASP A 211 4.92 -10.38 -13.30
C ASP A 211 4.55 -10.08 -11.84
N ASN A 212 3.51 -9.28 -11.62
CA ASN A 212 2.89 -9.11 -10.31
C ASN A 212 1.74 -10.09 -10.19
N ILE A 213 1.67 -10.82 -9.07
CA ILE A 213 0.79 -11.98 -8.90
C ILE A 213 -0.08 -11.83 -7.65
N LEU A 214 -1.36 -12.13 -7.79
CA LEU A 214 -2.25 -12.38 -6.66
C LEU A 214 -2.42 -13.89 -6.48
N LEU A 215 -2.07 -14.39 -5.29
CA LEU A 215 -2.14 -15.80 -4.93
C LEU A 215 -3.35 -16.09 -4.03
N ASN A 216 -4.06 -17.17 -4.31
CA ASN A 216 -5.06 -17.73 -3.41
C ASN A 216 -4.42 -18.86 -2.61
N GLY A 217 -4.69 -18.91 -1.31
CA GLY A 217 -4.18 -19.95 -0.41
C GLY A 217 -3.60 -19.41 0.88
N PRO A 218 -2.62 -18.46 0.86
CA PRO A 218 -2.27 -17.73 2.08
C PRO A 218 -3.52 -17.00 2.61
N ARG A 219 -3.69 -17.00 3.94
CA ARG A 219 -4.83 -16.32 4.60
C ARG A 219 -4.31 -15.29 5.56
N ILE A 220 -4.56 -14.03 5.22
CA ILE A 220 -4.15 -12.86 6.01
C ILE A 220 -5.39 -11.97 6.21
N VAL A 221 -5.73 -11.74 7.47
CA VAL A 221 -6.76 -10.75 7.84
C VAL A 221 -6.09 -9.39 7.90
N HIS A 222 -6.70 -8.39 7.27
CA HIS A 222 -6.27 -7.00 7.33
C HIS A 222 -7.38 -6.15 7.94
N LEU A 223 -7.08 -5.53 9.08
CA LEU A 223 -8.05 -4.80 9.91
C LEU A 223 -8.36 -3.39 9.40
N GLU A 224 -8.27 -3.16 8.10
CA GLU A 224 -8.39 -1.86 7.41
C GLU A 224 -8.82 -0.67 8.30
N GLY A 225 -7.88 0.25 8.55
CA GLY A 225 -8.18 1.52 9.22
C GLY A 225 -8.19 1.48 10.74
N GLU A 226 -7.79 0.40 11.41
CA GLU A 226 -7.59 0.41 12.87
C GLU A 226 -6.46 1.38 13.26
N GLY A 227 -5.44 1.56 12.43
CA GLY A 227 -4.43 2.62 12.58
C GLY A 227 -4.97 4.03 12.38
N GLY A 228 -6.29 4.19 12.19
CA GLY A 228 -6.83 5.47 11.81
C GLY A 228 -8.31 5.71 12.00
N LYS A 229 -9.06 4.87 12.70
CA LYS A 229 -10.47 5.11 13.02
C LYS A 229 -10.67 6.22 14.07
N THR A 230 -10.16 7.41 13.78
CA THR A 230 -10.77 8.61 14.33
C THR A 230 -11.69 9.15 13.24
N GLY A 231 -13.03 9.10 13.45
CA GLY A 231 -14.04 9.63 12.53
C GLY A 231 -13.97 11.15 12.35
N ASN A 232 -12.75 11.66 12.23
CA ASN A 232 -12.44 13.08 12.17
C ASN A 232 -12.45 13.50 10.68
N LYS A 233 -13.36 14.43 10.32
CA LYS A 233 -13.46 15.04 9.00
C LYS A 233 -12.11 15.57 8.50
N SER A 234 -11.25 16.05 9.41
CA SER A 234 -9.90 16.52 9.08
C SER A 234 -8.98 15.42 8.56
N LYS A 235 -9.19 14.16 8.98
CA LYS A 235 -8.46 13.00 8.46
C LYS A 235 -8.81 12.73 7.00
N PHE A 236 -10.09 12.73 6.66
CA PHE A 236 -10.55 12.50 5.26
C PHE A 236 -9.88 13.47 4.28
N ILE A 237 -9.79 14.76 4.64
CA ILE A 237 -9.16 15.77 3.77
C ILE A 237 -7.66 15.57 3.68
N ARG A 238 -7.00 15.28 4.80
CA ARG A 238 -5.57 15.01 4.82
C ARG A 238 -5.21 13.78 3.97
N ASP A 239 -5.99 12.71 4.07
CA ASP A 239 -5.74 11.48 3.32
C ASP A 239 -6.07 11.67 1.83
N THR A 240 -7.16 12.39 1.50
CA THR A 240 -7.45 12.79 0.13
C THR A 240 -6.32 13.62 -0.47
N TYR A 241 -5.79 14.60 0.27
CA TYR A 241 -4.66 15.41 -0.19
C TYR A 241 -3.39 14.57 -0.42
N ARG A 242 -3.08 13.64 0.49
CA ARG A 242 -1.93 12.74 0.32
C ARG A 242 -2.07 11.88 -0.93
N GLN A 243 -3.27 11.34 -1.17
CA GLN A 243 -3.55 10.59 -2.40
C GLN A 243 -3.37 11.44 -3.65
N GLU A 244 -3.92 12.68 -3.68
CA GLU A 244 -3.78 13.58 -4.81
C GLU A 244 -2.30 13.92 -5.08
N ARG A 245 -1.56 14.29 -4.04
CA ARG A 245 -0.13 14.58 -4.16
C ARG A 245 0.65 13.39 -4.73
N SER A 246 0.42 12.22 -4.21
CA SER A 246 1.08 10.99 -4.65
C SER A 246 0.69 10.61 -6.08
N LEU A 247 -0.56 10.86 -6.48
CA LEU A 247 -1.02 10.66 -7.85
C LEU A 247 -0.29 11.59 -8.85
N PHE A 248 -0.05 12.85 -8.48
CA PHE A 248 0.78 13.76 -9.30
C PHE A 248 2.21 13.26 -9.42
N ILE A 249 2.81 12.76 -8.32
CA ILE A 249 4.16 12.17 -8.35
C ILE A 249 4.16 10.93 -9.25
N TYR A 250 3.17 10.04 -9.11
CA TYR A 250 3.03 8.84 -9.92
C TYR A 250 3.02 9.19 -11.42
N PHE A 251 2.14 10.08 -11.87
CA PHE A 251 2.06 10.45 -13.28
C PHE A 251 3.29 11.23 -13.77
N LYS A 252 3.95 12.00 -12.91
CA LYS A 252 5.22 12.65 -13.25
C LYS A 252 6.32 11.64 -13.58
N LEU A 253 6.32 10.49 -12.90
CA LEU A 253 7.31 9.42 -13.05
C LEU A 253 6.97 8.45 -14.19
N THR A 254 5.68 8.19 -14.43
CA THR A 254 5.23 7.11 -15.31
C THR A 254 4.74 7.58 -16.67
N GLU A 255 4.37 8.85 -16.82
CA GLU A 255 3.79 9.35 -18.07
C GLU A 255 4.74 10.29 -18.83
N PRO A 256 4.64 10.37 -20.16
CA PRO A 256 5.39 11.34 -20.95
C PRO A 256 5.12 12.79 -20.48
N ARG A 257 6.16 13.63 -20.50
CA ARG A 257 6.12 15.01 -19.96
C ARG A 257 4.93 15.84 -20.49
N TRP A 258 4.56 15.69 -21.77
CA TRP A 258 3.44 16.45 -22.34
C TRP A 258 2.09 16.01 -21.76
N LYS A 259 1.88 14.70 -21.53
CA LYS A 259 0.67 14.20 -20.88
C LYS A 259 0.58 14.65 -19.43
N TYR A 260 1.68 14.56 -18.68
CA TYR A 260 1.75 15.06 -17.32
C TYR A 260 1.43 16.56 -17.24
N ASN A 261 1.99 17.39 -18.15
CA ASN A 261 1.66 18.81 -18.21
C ASN A 261 0.18 19.07 -18.50
N LEU A 262 -0.45 18.28 -19.38
CA LEU A 262 -1.90 18.35 -19.61
C LEU A 262 -2.69 17.98 -18.35
N TYR A 263 -2.29 16.91 -17.66
CA TYR A 263 -2.90 16.48 -16.42
C TYR A 263 -2.86 17.56 -15.33
N ARG A 264 -1.74 18.24 -15.17
CA ARG A 264 -1.57 19.36 -14.22
C ARG A 264 -2.58 20.48 -14.42
N ILE A 265 -3.04 20.69 -15.64
CA ILE A 265 -4.05 21.74 -15.99
C ILE A 265 -5.46 21.19 -15.79
N VAL A 266 -5.72 20.00 -16.30
CA VAL A 266 -7.08 19.44 -16.38
C VAL A 266 -7.56 18.90 -15.03
N HIS A 267 -6.72 18.17 -14.33
CA HIS A 267 -7.11 17.50 -13.07
C HIS A 267 -7.62 18.49 -12.00
N PRO A 268 -6.98 19.63 -11.72
CA PRO A 268 -7.49 20.59 -10.75
C PRO A 268 -8.86 21.17 -11.11
N VAL A 269 -9.16 21.30 -12.41
CA VAL A 269 -10.47 21.75 -12.88
C VAL A 269 -11.52 20.68 -12.55
N LEU A 270 -11.24 19.41 -12.84
CA LEU A 270 -12.13 18.29 -12.51
C LEU A 270 -12.38 18.19 -11.00
N ARG A 271 -11.37 18.44 -10.19
CA ARG A 271 -11.46 18.38 -8.73
C ARG A 271 -12.26 19.51 -8.10
N GLN A 272 -12.64 20.55 -8.86
CA GLN A 272 -13.58 21.56 -8.38
C GLN A 272 -14.97 20.97 -8.05
N THR A 273 -15.27 19.75 -8.49
CA THR A 273 -16.49 19.02 -8.06
C THR A 273 -16.59 18.87 -6.52
N VAL A 274 -15.49 19.01 -5.77
CA VAL A 274 -15.51 19.06 -4.30
C VAL A 274 -16.45 20.14 -3.76
N TRP A 275 -16.64 21.25 -4.49
CA TRP A 275 -17.56 22.32 -4.12
C TRP A 275 -19.02 21.88 -4.08
N LEU A 276 -19.38 20.88 -4.88
CA LEU A 276 -20.72 20.30 -4.94
C LEU A 276 -21.00 19.30 -3.80
N ASN A 277 -19.99 18.93 -3.00
CA ASN A 277 -20.19 17.98 -1.90
C ASN A 277 -20.72 18.70 -0.65
N PRO A 278 -21.99 18.46 -0.24
CA PRO A 278 -22.59 19.12 0.92
C PRO A 278 -21.99 18.67 2.27
N ASN A 279 -21.32 17.50 2.30
CA ASN A 279 -20.78 16.92 3.51
C ASN A 279 -19.38 17.48 3.89
N VAL A 280 -18.79 18.33 3.04
CA VAL A 280 -17.47 18.95 3.25
C VAL A 280 -17.68 20.43 3.63
N SER A 281 -17.05 20.86 4.73
CA SER A 281 -17.16 22.27 5.17
C SER A 281 -16.50 23.22 4.17
N LEU A 282 -16.91 24.51 4.16
CA LEU A 282 -16.30 25.52 3.29
C LEU A 282 -14.79 25.69 3.57
N HIS A 283 -14.38 25.65 4.83
CA HIS A 283 -12.98 25.70 5.25
C HIS A 283 -12.18 24.55 4.64
N ASP A 284 -12.73 23.35 4.70
CA ASP A 284 -12.09 22.14 4.18
C ASP A 284 -11.99 22.15 2.66
N LYS A 285 -13.02 22.66 1.95
CA LYS A 285 -12.99 22.85 0.50
C LYS A 285 -11.87 23.80 0.08
N TRP A 286 -11.72 24.93 0.76
CA TRP A 286 -10.64 25.88 0.51
C TRP A 286 -9.27 25.28 0.80
N THR A 287 -9.13 24.58 1.92
CA THR A 287 -7.90 23.89 2.29
C THR A 287 -7.50 22.86 1.24
N PHE A 288 -8.47 22.04 0.78
CA PHE A 288 -8.23 21.04 -0.27
C PHE A 288 -7.75 21.69 -1.57
N VAL A 289 -8.45 22.72 -2.05
CA VAL A 289 -8.10 23.43 -3.29
C VAL A 289 -6.71 24.07 -3.19
N LYS A 290 -6.39 24.72 -2.07
CA LYS A 290 -5.06 25.31 -1.84
C LYS A 290 -3.96 24.23 -1.90
N GLN A 291 -4.17 23.10 -1.25
CA GLN A 291 -3.20 21.99 -1.24
C GLN A 291 -3.09 21.31 -2.60
N LEU A 292 -4.18 21.22 -3.37
CA LEU A 292 -4.15 20.71 -4.74
C LEU A 292 -3.24 21.57 -5.63
N PHE A 293 -3.33 22.90 -5.53
CA PHE A 293 -2.47 23.83 -6.27
C PHE A 293 -0.98 23.72 -5.85
N ILE A 294 -0.69 23.40 -4.59
CA ILE A 294 0.68 23.12 -4.15
C ILE A 294 1.20 21.83 -4.82
N SER A 295 0.36 20.79 -4.93
CA SER A 295 0.72 19.52 -5.54
C SER A 295 1.03 19.61 -7.03
N ILE A 296 0.42 20.56 -7.74
CA ILE A 296 0.66 20.80 -9.17
C ILE A 296 2.10 21.27 -9.43
N ASN A 297 2.74 21.90 -8.45
CA ASN A 297 4.07 22.49 -8.58
C ASN A 297 5.19 21.53 -8.11
N LEU A 298 4.87 20.28 -7.87
CA LEU A 298 5.82 19.19 -7.63
C LEU A 298 6.41 18.71 -8.97
#